data_9bbbe8899d4507a1aec66af1abd750af
#
_entry.id   9bbbe8899d4507a1aec66af1abd750af
#
_cell.length_a   1.000
_cell.length_b   1.000
_cell.length_c   1.000
_cell.angle_alpha   90.00
_cell.angle_beta   90.00
_cell.angle_gamma   90.00
#
_symmetry.space_group_name_H-M   'P 1'
#
loop_
_entity.id
_entity.type
_entity.pdbx_description
1 polymer ?
#
loop_
_entity_poly.entity_id
_entity_poly.type
_entity_poly.pdbx_seq_one_letter_code
_entity_poly.pdbx_strand_id
1 'polypeptide(L)'
;YKEQSEQNRVRPEVLFAERGAIVDRNGVALVSNKEGEDGFPVRSYEAPGFAHLLGFVSYPKKDSSGNYYETIIEGLAGAEATFDERLKGKNGTHLIEEDALGNIISEGSVAPSVNGETITLSVDGRIQKAFYEAIADAASKTPFIGGAGVLMDVQTGEVLALVSYPEYDPNVLSRGSPSDVIASYDVDSRRPYLDRAISGLYTPGSILKPILAAGAYTDGIISPEKVIVSTGSISIPNPYDPEKPTVFKDWKALGAMNMRSAIAYSSDVYFYTI
;
A
#
# COMPACT_ATOMS: atom_id res chain seq x y z
N TYR A 1 24.09 22.06 52.09
CA TYR A 1 24.54 21.09 51.04
C TYR A 1 23.85 19.71 51.17
N LYS A 2 23.71 19.18 52.41
CA LYS A 2 23.09 17.84 52.61
C LYS A 2 21.57 17.88 52.41
N GLU A 3 20.89 18.93 52.83
CA GLU A 3 19.45 19.11 52.64
C GLU A 3 19.06 19.40 51.16
N GLN A 4 19.96 19.99 50.36
CA GLN A 4 19.72 20.23 48.95
C GLN A 4 19.93 18.95 48.10
N SER A 5 20.81 18.06 48.54
CA SER A 5 21.08 16.77 47.87
C SER A 5 19.91 15.77 48.03
N GLU A 6 19.09 15.91 49.10
CA GLU A 6 17.92 15.04 49.34
C GLU A 6 16.68 15.44 48.52
N GLN A 7 16.75 16.56 47.76
CA GLN A 7 15.68 17.03 46.85
C GLN A 7 15.96 16.79 45.39
N ASN A 8 17.09 16.16 45.08
CA ASN A 8 17.38 15.77 43.69
C ASN A 8 16.38 14.73 43.21
N ARG A 9 15.88 14.91 41.99
CA ARG A 9 14.97 13.97 41.34
C ARG A 9 15.71 13.27 40.23
N VAL A 10 15.64 11.95 40.22
CA VAL A 10 16.08 11.14 39.10
C VAL A 10 14.87 10.76 38.30
N ARG A 11 14.83 11.13 37.00
CA ARG A 11 13.78 10.73 36.09
C ARG A 11 14.35 9.95 34.91
N PRO A 12 13.69 8.86 34.52
CA PRO A 12 14.04 8.19 33.29
C PRO A 12 13.55 9.01 32.10
N GLU A 13 14.38 9.13 31.08
CA GLU A 13 14.02 9.71 29.80
C GLU A 13 14.21 8.66 28.70
N VAL A 14 13.28 8.64 27.73
CA VAL A 14 13.35 7.70 26.61
C VAL A 14 14.40 8.18 25.62
N LEU A 15 15.38 7.33 25.34
CA LEU A 15 16.31 7.52 24.25
C LEU A 15 15.74 6.81 23.02
N PHE A 16 15.11 7.57 22.12
CA PHE A 16 14.43 7.01 20.97
C PHE A 16 15.42 6.34 20.01
N ALA A 17 15.11 5.13 19.61
CA ALA A 17 15.79 4.45 18.52
C ALA A 17 15.39 5.09 17.19
N GLU A 18 16.33 5.20 16.26
CA GLU A 18 15.99 5.53 14.90
C GLU A 18 15.31 4.35 14.23
N ARG A 19 14.15 4.61 13.61
CA ARG A 19 13.47 3.62 12.81
C ARG A 19 14.25 3.37 11.52
N GLY A 20 14.44 2.11 11.13
CA GLY A 20 15.20 1.72 9.94
C GLY A 20 14.66 2.37 8.65
N ALA A 21 15.53 2.62 7.70
CA ALA A 21 15.15 3.13 6.39
C ALA A 21 14.44 2.06 5.55
N ILE A 22 13.61 2.48 4.58
CA ILE A 22 13.09 1.62 3.52
C ILE A 22 13.73 2.11 2.22
N VAL A 23 14.41 1.22 1.52
CA VAL A 23 15.11 1.54 0.26
C VAL A 23 14.55 0.69 -0.89
N ASP A 24 14.71 1.20 -2.10
CA ASP A 24 14.40 0.45 -3.32
C ASP A 24 15.46 -0.62 -3.62
N ARG A 25 15.26 -1.41 -4.66
CA ARG A 25 16.20 -2.45 -5.10
C ARG A 25 17.59 -1.93 -5.46
N ASN A 26 17.75 -0.64 -5.72
CA ASN A 26 19.00 0.03 -6.07
C ASN A 26 19.65 0.71 -4.86
N GLY A 27 19.06 0.58 -3.67
CA GLY A 27 19.54 1.23 -2.44
C GLY A 27 19.15 2.70 -2.30
N VAL A 28 18.24 3.19 -3.16
CA VAL A 28 17.71 4.56 -3.06
C VAL A 28 16.66 4.63 -1.96
N ALA A 29 16.82 5.58 -1.03
CA ALA A 29 15.89 5.74 0.07
C ALA A 29 14.50 6.16 -0.44
N LEU A 30 13.48 5.38 -0.08
CA LEU A 30 12.06 5.67 -0.28
C LEU A 30 11.44 6.28 0.97
N VAL A 31 11.94 5.86 2.14
CA VAL A 31 11.60 6.43 3.45
C VAL A 31 12.88 6.53 4.27
N SER A 32 13.09 7.70 4.86
CA SER A 32 14.19 7.96 5.77
C SER A 32 13.71 8.70 7.02
N ASN A 33 14.61 8.94 7.97
CA ASN A 33 14.34 9.79 9.10
C ASN A 33 14.92 11.18 8.85
N LYS A 34 14.21 12.20 9.30
CA LYS A 34 14.68 13.59 9.40
C LYS A 34 14.59 14.02 10.85
N GLU A 35 15.46 14.92 11.24
CA GLU A 35 15.34 15.56 12.53
C GLU A 35 14.07 16.41 12.57
N GLY A 36 13.20 16.13 13.54
CA GLY A 36 12.00 16.89 13.81
C GLY A 36 12.23 18.00 14.82
N GLU A 37 11.19 18.71 15.16
CA GLU A 37 11.19 19.62 16.30
C GLU A 37 11.53 18.81 17.57
N ASP A 38 12.25 19.37 18.51
CA ASP A 38 12.72 18.70 19.73
C ASP A 38 13.73 17.56 19.55
N GLY A 39 14.41 17.46 18.40
CA GLY A 39 15.39 16.39 18.13
C GLY A 39 14.80 14.99 17.96
N PHE A 40 13.48 14.89 17.85
CA PHE A 40 12.78 13.62 17.65
C PHE A 40 12.82 13.19 16.18
N PRO A 41 13.21 11.92 15.85
CA PRO A 41 13.28 11.48 14.48
C PRO A 41 11.88 11.34 13.87
N VAL A 42 11.60 12.09 12.80
CA VAL A 42 10.35 11.99 12.04
C VAL A 42 10.58 11.30 10.71
N ARG A 43 9.60 10.50 10.28
CA ARG A 43 9.63 9.84 8.97
C ARG A 43 9.47 10.86 7.85
N SER A 44 10.21 10.68 6.78
CA SER A 44 10.13 11.44 5.55
C SER A 44 9.91 10.48 4.40
N TYR A 45 8.75 10.59 3.77
CA TYR A 45 8.34 9.84 2.59
C TYR A 45 8.62 10.70 1.37
N GLU A 46 9.44 10.22 0.45
CA GLU A 46 10.07 11.08 -0.56
C GLU A 46 9.10 11.57 -1.66
N ALA A 47 8.39 10.74 -2.34
CA ALA A 47 7.70 11.14 -3.57
C ALA A 47 6.26 10.61 -3.66
N PRO A 48 5.36 11.29 -4.37
CA PRO A 48 4.06 10.71 -4.70
C PRO A 48 4.23 9.42 -5.51
N GLY A 49 3.25 8.52 -5.39
CA GLY A 49 3.24 7.22 -6.03
C GLY A 49 3.64 6.06 -5.13
N PHE A 50 3.96 6.33 -3.87
CA PHE A 50 4.46 5.32 -2.94
C PHE A 50 3.58 5.12 -1.70
N ALA A 51 2.53 5.92 -1.49
CA ALA A 51 1.79 5.94 -0.24
C ALA A 51 1.23 4.58 0.17
N HIS A 52 0.56 3.87 -0.74
CA HIS A 52 0.00 2.55 -0.43
C HIS A 52 1.06 1.47 -0.25
N LEU A 53 2.15 1.54 -1.04
CA LEU A 53 3.27 0.61 -0.92
C LEU A 53 3.99 0.77 0.42
N LEU A 54 4.31 2.02 0.79
CA LEU A 54 5.10 2.32 1.98
C LEU A 54 4.25 2.36 3.25
N GLY A 55 3.01 2.86 3.14
CA GLY A 55 2.15 3.10 4.29
C GLY A 55 2.57 4.34 5.07
N PHE A 56 2.27 4.35 6.37
CA PHE A 56 2.57 5.44 7.28
C PHE A 56 2.70 4.93 8.71
N VAL A 57 3.17 5.78 9.60
CA VAL A 57 3.40 5.45 11.02
C VAL A 57 2.54 6.30 11.95
N SER A 58 2.37 5.85 13.20
CA SER A 58 2.01 6.71 14.33
C SER A 58 3.26 7.07 15.13
N TYR A 59 3.23 8.26 15.72
CA TYR A 59 4.30 8.73 16.58
C TYR A 59 3.99 8.56 18.06
N PRO A 60 5.03 8.51 18.92
CA PRO A 60 4.89 8.60 20.36
C PRO A 60 3.99 9.76 20.81
N LYS A 61 3.25 9.53 21.88
CA LYS A 61 2.29 10.52 22.39
C LYS A 61 2.64 10.94 23.81
N LYS A 62 2.48 12.23 24.06
CA LYS A 62 2.67 12.85 25.38
C LYS A 62 1.32 13.11 26.04
N ASP A 63 1.30 13.02 27.37
CA ASP A 63 0.20 13.52 28.19
C ASP A 63 0.23 15.06 28.32
N SER A 64 -0.75 15.62 29.02
CA SER A 64 -0.83 17.07 29.27
C SER A 64 0.32 17.62 30.10
N SER A 65 1.08 16.77 30.78
CA SER A 65 2.26 17.10 31.58
C SER A 65 3.57 16.99 30.79
N GLY A 66 3.49 16.60 29.52
CA GLY A 66 4.65 16.44 28.63
C GLY A 66 5.36 15.07 28.73
N ASN A 67 4.84 14.14 29.54
CA ASN A 67 5.44 12.81 29.65
C ASN A 67 4.91 11.89 28.56
N TYR A 68 5.82 11.09 27.96
CA TYR A 68 5.43 10.09 26.99
C TYR A 68 4.67 8.94 27.66
N TYR A 69 3.45 8.64 27.21
CA TYR A 69 2.71 7.43 27.56
C TYR A 69 2.75 6.38 26.44
N GLU A 70 2.94 6.79 25.21
CA GLU A 70 3.35 5.95 24.09
C GLU A 70 4.77 6.35 23.66
N THR A 71 5.66 5.37 23.51
CA THR A 71 7.08 5.63 23.25
C THR A 71 7.57 4.96 21.96
N ILE A 72 6.69 4.31 21.19
CA ILE A 72 7.06 3.54 20.00
C ILE A 72 6.56 4.27 18.75
N ILE A 73 7.38 4.30 17.71
CA ILE A 73 6.94 4.63 16.36
C ILE A 73 6.41 3.35 15.74
N GLU A 74 5.10 3.26 15.52
CA GLU A 74 4.42 2.06 15.04
C GLU A 74 4.00 2.21 13.58
N GLY A 75 4.30 1.20 12.75
CA GLY A 75 3.83 1.12 11.37
C GLY A 75 2.35 0.76 11.30
N LEU A 76 1.53 1.57 10.60
CA LEU A 76 0.08 1.40 10.55
C LEU A 76 -0.41 0.80 9.22
N ALA A 77 0.36 0.92 8.15
CA ALA A 77 -0.01 0.44 6.82
C ALA A 77 1.22 0.10 5.97
N GLY A 78 1.02 -0.60 4.87
CA GLY A 78 2.04 -0.88 3.85
C GLY A 78 3.29 -1.57 4.39
N ALA A 79 4.45 -1.23 3.83
CA ALA A 79 5.74 -1.78 4.24
C ALA A 79 6.09 -1.38 5.69
N GLU A 80 5.68 -0.18 6.13
CA GLU A 80 5.88 0.26 7.51
C GLU A 80 5.23 -0.70 8.52
N ALA A 81 4.00 -1.16 8.26
CA ALA A 81 3.32 -2.12 9.13
C ALA A 81 3.87 -3.55 8.94
N THR A 82 4.10 -3.95 7.69
CA THR A 82 4.54 -5.33 7.37
C THR A 82 5.90 -5.66 7.99
N PHE A 83 6.81 -4.68 8.01
CA PHE A 83 8.16 -4.84 8.53
C PHE A 83 8.39 -4.12 9.87
N ASP A 84 7.32 -3.78 10.60
CA ASP A 84 7.39 -2.96 11.81
C ASP A 84 8.38 -3.50 12.83
N GLU A 85 8.35 -4.80 13.13
CA GLU A 85 9.25 -5.44 14.10
C GLU A 85 10.74 -5.26 13.78
N ARG A 86 11.08 -5.21 12.50
CA ARG A 86 12.47 -5.01 12.04
C ARG A 86 12.82 -3.52 11.96
N LEU A 87 11.86 -2.69 11.58
CA LEU A 87 12.06 -1.26 11.39
C LEU A 87 12.14 -0.48 12.69
N LYS A 88 11.35 -0.83 13.73
CA LYS A 88 11.15 0.02 14.91
C LYS A 88 12.35 0.15 15.84
N GLY A 89 13.32 -0.78 15.78
CA GLY A 89 14.45 -0.79 16.70
C GLY A 89 14.04 -1.01 18.16
N LYS A 90 14.88 -0.57 19.10
CA LYS A 90 14.66 -0.69 20.53
C LYS A 90 15.06 0.62 21.22
N ASN A 91 14.11 1.27 21.87
CA ASN A 91 14.40 2.46 22.65
C ASN A 91 15.35 2.15 23.82
N GLY A 92 16.22 3.09 24.10
CA GLY A 92 17.07 3.09 25.28
C GLY A 92 16.46 3.88 26.44
N THR A 93 17.17 3.93 27.55
CA THR A 93 16.77 4.72 28.73
C THR A 93 17.95 5.57 29.18
N HIS A 94 17.68 6.86 29.31
CA HIS A 94 18.60 7.84 29.85
C HIS A 94 18.09 8.26 31.24
N LEU A 95 18.94 8.34 32.24
CA LEU A 95 18.61 8.89 33.55
C LEU A 95 19.12 10.31 33.65
N ILE A 96 18.24 11.22 33.97
CA ILE A 96 18.56 12.62 34.23
C ILE A 96 18.35 12.89 35.72
N GLU A 97 19.40 13.39 36.36
CA GLU A 97 19.32 13.91 37.76
C GLU A 97 19.21 15.41 37.69
N GLU A 98 18.08 15.94 38.26
CA GLU A 98 17.79 17.34 38.32
C GLU A 98 17.82 17.83 39.79
N ASP A 99 18.31 19.06 40.00
CA ASP A 99 18.22 19.71 41.30
C ASP A 99 16.78 20.21 41.58
N ALA A 100 16.56 20.76 42.77
CA ALA A 100 15.26 21.34 43.19
C ALA A 100 14.80 22.54 42.32
N LEU A 101 15.69 23.10 41.50
CA LEU A 101 15.43 24.19 40.56
C LEU A 101 15.19 23.71 39.11
N GLY A 102 15.33 22.40 38.88
CA GLY A 102 15.19 21.81 37.55
C GLY A 102 16.45 21.87 36.69
N ASN A 103 17.61 22.20 37.29
CA ASN A 103 18.88 22.14 36.53
C ASN A 103 19.41 20.71 36.51
N ILE A 104 19.88 20.29 35.35
CA ILE A 104 20.49 18.96 35.16
C ILE A 104 21.85 18.96 35.89
N ILE A 105 22.00 18.04 36.85
CA ILE A 105 23.24 17.88 37.63
C ILE A 105 24.08 16.73 37.05
N SER A 106 23.42 15.67 36.65
CA SER A 106 24.08 14.46 36.18
C SER A 106 23.20 13.77 35.13
N GLU A 107 23.86 13.17 34.13
CA GLU A 107 23.23 12.38 33.09
C GLU A 107 23.95 11.03 32.98
N GLY A 108 23.16 9.96 32.82
CA GLY A 108 23.71 8.62 32.64
C GLY A 108 22.81 7.73 31.78
N SER A 109 23.40 7.01 30.83
CA SER A 109 22.65 6.04 30.05
C SER A 109 22.56 4.72 30.83
N VAL A 110 21.32 4.23 31.04
CA VAL A 110 21.07 2.92 31.68
C VAL A 110 21.03 1.84 30.62
N ALA A 111 20.46 2.12 29.45
CA ALA A 111 20.43 1.23 28.32
C ALA A 111 20.53 2.07 27.02
N PRO A 112 21.47 1.76 26.13
CA PRO A 112 21.55 2.41 24.83
C PRO A 112 20.34 2.03 23.97
N SER A 113 19.94 2.92 23.06
CA SER A 113 18.98 2.58 22.00
C SER A 113 19.68 1.69 20.95
N VAL A 114 18.87 0.86 20.29
CA VAL A 114 19.31 0.03 19.15
C VAL A 114 18.43 0.41 17.95
N ASN A 115 19.04 0.97 16.91
CA ASN A 115 18.33 1.40 15.72
C ASN A 115 17.71 0.21 14.96
N GLY A 116 16.63 0.49 14.22
CA GLY A 116 15.98 -0.49 13.38
C GLY A 116 16.79 -0.86 12.15
N GLU A 117 16.45 -1.99 11.54
CA GLU A 117 17.09 -2.50 10.33
C GLU A 117 16.61 -1.75 9.08
N THR A 118 17.51 -1.52 8.13
CA THR A 118 17.11 -1.06 6.79
C THR A 118 16.45 -2.21 6.01
N ILE A 119 15.29 -1.93 5.43
CA ILE A 119 14.55 -2.88 4.58
C ILE A 119 14.75 -2.50 3.11
N THR A 120 15.19 -3.46 2.30
CA THR A 120 15.26 -3.32 0.83
C THR A 120 14.05 -3.98 0.21
N LEU A 121 13.30 -3.20 -0.59
CA LEU A 121 12.18 -3.69 -1.39
C LEU A 121 12.65 -4.08 -2.79
N SER A 122 11.91 -4.97 -3.45
CA SER A 122 12.14 -5.35 -4.85
C SER A 122 11.75 -4.25 -5.86
N VAL A 123 11.02 -3.24 -5.41
CA VAL A 123 10.54 -2.12 -6.24
C VAL A 123 11.70 -1.28 -6.76
N ASP A 124 11.65 -0.84 -8.03
CA ASP A 124 12.50 0.22 -8.57
C ASP A 124 11.76 1.56 -8.46
N GLY A 125 12.30 2.47 -7.67
CA GLY A 125 11.66 3.77 -7.36
C GLY A 125 11.39 4.62 -8.60
N ARG A 126 12.22 4.52 -9.65
CA ARG A 126 12.04 5.25 -10.90
C ARG A 126 10.87 4.69 -11.70
N ILE A 127 10.74 3.37 -11.75
CA ILE A 127 9.63 2.69 -12.43
C ILE A 127 8.33 2.98 -11.69
N GLN A 128 8.34 2.87 -10.35
CA GLN A 128 7.19 3.16 -9.50
C GLN A 128 6.65 4.58 -9.76
N LYS A 129 7.53 5.57 -9.73
CA LYS A 129 7.18 6.98 -9.96
C LYS A 129 6.61 7.20 -11.36
N ALA A 130 7.32 6.73 -12.40
CA ALA A 130 6.88 6.88 -13.78
C ALA A 130 5.53 6.20 -14.04
N PHE A 131 5.31 5.05 -13.43
CA PHE A 131 4.04 4.31 -13.55
C PHE A 131 2.89 5.05 -12.86
N TYR A 132 3.13 5.60 -11.66
CA TYR A 132 2.14 6.44 -10.97
C TYR A 132 1.77 7.67 -11.80
N GLU A 133 2.77 8.40 -12.31
CA GLU A 133 2.57 9.58 -13.14
C GLU A 133 1.76 9.26 -14.41
N ALA A 134 2.02 8.11 -15.05
CA ALA A 134 1.27 7.67 -16.22
C ALA A 134 -0.21 7.37 -15.90
N ILE A 135 -0.49 6.73 -14.76
CA ILE A 135 -1.87 6.45 -14.32
C ILE A 135 -2.58 7.75 -13.93
N ALA A 136 -1.91 8.65 -13.22
CA ALA A 136 -2.45 9.95 -12.82
C ALA A 136 -2.78 10.81 -14.04
N ASP A 137 -1.88 10.85 -15.03
CA ASP A 137 -2.09 11.56 -16.30
C ASP A 137 -3.28 10.98 -17.08
N ALA A 138 -3.37 9.66 -17.20
CA ALA A 138 -4.50 8.98 -17.84
C ALA A 138 -5.82 9.29 -17.13
N ALA A 139 -5.85 9.24 -15.81
CA ALA A 139 -7.05 9.57 -15.02
C ALA A 139 -7.47 11.03 -15.18
N SER A 140 -6.51 11.96 -15.33
CA SER A 140 -6.81 13.39 -15.52
C SER A 140 -7.45 13.70 -16.89
N LYS A 141 -7.23 12.87 -17.90
CA LYS A 141 -7.69 13.04 -19.29
C LYS A 141 -8.95 12.23 -19.62
N THR A 142 -9.43 11.44 -18.69
CA THR A 142 -10.55 10.52 -18.87
C THR A 142 -11.56 10.69 -17.72
N PRO A 143 -12.79 10.16 -17.85
CA PRO A 143 -13.76 10.18 -16.75
C PRO A 143 -13.44 9.20 -15.61
N PHE A 144 -12.28 8.55 -15.62
CA PHE A 144 -11.89 7.61 -14.57
C PHE A 144 -11.51 8.34 -13.28
N ILE A 145 -12.04 7.85 -12.17
CA ILE A 145 -11.79 8.43 -10.84
C ILE A 145 -10.53 7.89 -10.16
N GLY A 146 -9.90 6.87 -10.76
CA GLY A 146 -8.69 6.25 -10.23
C GLY A 146 -8.21 5.12 -11.12
N GLY A 147 -7.05 4.57 -10.76
CA GLY A 147 -6.43 3.45 -11.45
C GLY A 147 -5.40 2.75 -10.58
N ALA A 148 -5.00 1.57 -10.99
CA ALA A 148 -3.95 0.81 -10.35
C ALA A 148 -3.12 0.05 -11.38
N GLY A 149 -1.91 -0.33 -10.99
CA GLY A 149 -1.06 -1.16 -11.82
C GLY A 149 -0.01 -1.89 -11.01
N VAL A 150 0.35 -3.08 -11.47
CA VAL A 150 1.42 -3.90 -10.92
C VAL A 150 2.35 -4.28 -12.05
N LEU A 151 3.64 -4.05 -11.86
CA LEU A 151 4.69 -4.53 -12.75
C LEU A 151 5.51 -5.59 -12.02
N MET A 152 5.59 -6.77 -12.62
CA MET A 152 6.27 -7.92 -12.03
C MET A 152 7.28 -8.50 -13.02
N ASP A 153 8.45 -8.90 -12.52
CA ASP A 153 9.39 -9.71 -13.26
C ASP A 153 8.84 -11.14 -13.39
N VAL A 154 8.63 -11.60 -14.62
CA VAL A 154 8.02 -12.91 -14.88
C VAL A 154 8.94 -14.09 -14.57
N GLN A 155 10.24 -13.87 -14.42
CA GLN A 155 11.22 -14.92 -14.15
C GLN A 155 11.43 -15.09 -12.65
N THR A 156 11.47 -13.97 -11.89
CA THR A 156 11.77 -13.99 -10.46
C THR A 156 10.52 -13.89 -9.59
N GLY A 157 9.42 -13.34 -10.13
CA GLY A 157 8.22 -12.99 -9.37
C GLY A 157 8.35 -11.70 -8.56
N GLU A 158 9.47 -10.99 -8.65
CA GLU A 158 9.66 -9.73 -7.94
C GLU A 158 8.72 -8.65 -8.45
N VAL A 159 8.08 -7.94 -7.53
CA VAL A 159 7.27 -6.76 -7.86
C VAL A 159 8.20 -5.57 -8.06
N LEU A 160 8.25 -5.05 -9.28
CA LEU A 160 9.07 -3.90 -9.66
C LEU A 160 8.35 -2.57 -9.44
N ALA A 161 7.03 -2.55 -9.53
CA ALA A 161 6.17 -1.42 -9.18
C ALA A 161 4.77 -1.91 -8.78
N LEU A 162 4.18 -1.21 -7.81
CA LEU A 162 2.82 -1.43 -7.33
C LEU A 162 2.19 -0.07 -7.03
N VAL A 163 1.23 0.33 -7.88
CA VAL A 163 0.68 1.68 -7.90
C VAL A 163 -0.81 1.66 -7.67
N SER A 164 -1.30 2.56 -6.85
CA SER A 164 -2.71 2.88 -6.67
C SER A 164 -2.92 4.40 -6.72
N TYR A 165 -3.83 4.88 -7.56
CA TYR A 165 -4.17 6.30 -7.73
C TYR A 165 -5.67 6.52 -7.54
N PRO A 166 -6.12 7.62 -6.90
CA PRO A 166 -5.31 8.56 -6.13
C PRO A 166 -4.79 7.95 -4.83
N GLU A 167 -3.88 8.64 -4.18
CA GLU A 167 -3.34 8.26 -2.89
C GLU A 167 -3.47 9.39 -1.87
N TYR A 168 -3.27 9.07 -0.61
CA TYR A 168 -3.09 10.02 0.49
C TYR A 168 -1.62 10.46 0.62
N ASP A 169 -1.34 11.50 1.39
CA ASP A 169 0.04 11.86 1.77
C ASP A 169 0.41 11.15 3.08
N PRO A 170 1.38 10.22 3.06
CA PRO A 170 1.80 9.49 4.25
C PRO A 170 2.45 10.40 5.31
N ASN A 171 3.05 11.53 4.91
CA ASN A 171 3.59 12.51 5.87
C ASN A 171 2.47 13.20 6.65
N VAL A 172 1.34 13.49 6.01
CA VAL A 172 0.16 14.09 6.65
C VAL A 172 -0.46 13.10 7.63
N LEU A 173 -0.67 11.85 7.20
CA LEU A 173 -1.27 10.82 8.06
C LEU A 173 -0.37 10.49 9.26
N SER A 174 0.94 10.36 9.06
CA SER A 174 1.88 10.09 10.16
C SER A 174 1.86 11.20 11.22
N ARG A 175 1.79 12.46 10.79
CA ARG A 175 1.70 13.61 11.72
C ARG A 175 0.32 13.81 12.34
N GLY A 176 -0.73 13.23 11.76
CA GLY A 176 -2.10 13.49 12.15
C GLY A 176 -2.56 14.93 11.89
N SER A 177 -1.84 15.65 11.01
CA SER A 177 -2.10 17.07 10.69
C SER A 177 -1.64 17.46 9.29
N PRO A 178 -2.27 18.45 8.62
CA PRO A 178 -3.44 19.19 9.08
C PRO A 178 -4.73 18.35 9.06
N SER A 179 -5.61 18.56 10.03
CA SER A 179 -6.84 17.76 10.19
C SER A 179 -7.86 17.96 9.06
N ASP A 180 -7.91 19.12 8.45
CA ASP A 180 -8.76 19.43 7.30
C ASP A 180 -8.33 18.65 6.05
N VAL A 181 -7.03 18.47 5.85
CA VAL A 181 -6.49 17.62 4.77
C VAL A 181 -6.89 16.17 4.99
N ILE A 182 -6.75 15.65 6.21
CA ILE A 182 -7.15 14.28 6.56
C ILE A 182 -8.66 14.10 6.34
N ALA A 183 -9.48 15.02 6.83
CA ALA A 183 -10.92 15.01 6.61
C ALA A 183 -11.30 15.08 5.13
N SER A 184 -10.50 15.73 4.29
CA SER A 184 -10.72 15.77 2.84
C SER A 184 -10.59 14.39 2.19
N TYR A 185 -9.68 13.54 2.69
CA TYR A 185 -9.55 12.16 2.19
C TYR A 185 -10.77 11.29 2.52
N ASP A 186 -11.42 11.52 3.68
CA ASP A 186 -12.59 10.74 4.11
C ASP A 186 -13.81 11.00 3.22
N VAL A 187 -13.94 12.22 2.70
CA VAL A 187 -15.08 12.63 1.86
C VAL A 187 -14.78 12.57 0.36
N ASP A 188 -13.54 12.30 -0.04
CA ASP A 188 -13.18 12.21 -1.45
C ASP A 188 -13.80 10.97 -2.10
N SER A 189 -14.73 11.18 -3.02
CA SER A 189 -15.40 10.10 -3.77
C SER A 189 -14.43 9.20 -4.54
N ARG A 190 -13.22 9.67 -4.79
CA ARG A 190 -12.15 8.90 -5.43
C ARG A 190 -11.47 7.90 -4.48
N ARG A 191 -11.80 7.93 -3.18
CA ARG A 191 -11.32 6.99 -2.14
C ARG A 191 -9.79 6.85 -2.12
N PRO A 192 -9.04 7.88 -1.70
CA PRO A 192 -7.57 7.85 -1.68
C PRO A 192 -6.97 6.81 -0.72
N TYR A 193 -7.72 6.34 0.29
CA TYR A 193 -7.27 5.25 1.17
C TYR A 193 -7.36 3.85 0.54
N LEU A 194 -8.09 3.68 -0.56
CA LEU A 194 -8.23 2.38 -1.18
C LEU A 194 -6.98 2.01 -1.97
N ASP A 195 -6.24 1.00 -1.49
CA ASP A 195 -5.23 0.35 -2.32
C ASP A 195 -5.92 -0.48 -3.41
N ARG A 196 -6.02 0.12 -4.60
CA ARG A 196 -6.69 -0.49 -5.75
C ARG A 196 -5.94 -1.67 -6.34
N ALA A 197 -4.61 -1.72 -6.13
CA ALA A 197 -3.78 -2.80 -6.65
C ALA A 197 -3.99 -4.10 -5.87
N ILE A 198 -4.30 -4.00 -4.56
CA ILE A 198 -4.41 -5.15 -3.67
C ILE A 198 -5.86 -5.40 -3.23
N SER A 199 -6.59 -4.33 -2.87
CA SER A 199 -7.92 -4.43 -2.25
C SER A 199 -9.07 -4.01 -3.15
N GLY A 200 -8.77 -3.53 -4.37
CA GLY A 200 -9.79 -3.13 -5.34
C GLY A 200 -10.49 -4.35 -5.93
N LEU A 201 -11.82 -4.37 -5.84
CA LEU A 201 -12.65 -5.41 -6.46
C LEU A 201 -13.16 -4.91 -7.81
N TYR A 202 -12.67 -5.51 -8.89
CA TYR A 202 -13.02 -5.16 -10.26
C TYR A 202 -13.54 -6.38 -11.01
N THR A 203 -14.53 -6.15 -11.90
CA THR A 203 -15.00 -7.20 -12.82
C THR A 203 -13.88 -7.50 -13.82
N PRO A 204 -13.33 -8.72 -13.82
CA PRO A 204 -12.16 -9.04 -14.64
C PRO A 204 -12.45 -9.04 -16.15
N GLY A 205 -13.70 -9.29 -16.55
CA GLY A 205 -14.10 -9.33 -17.94
C GLY A 205 -13.33 -10.38 -18.76
N SER A 206 -13.01 -10.02 -19.99
CA SER A 206 -12.40 -10.93 -20.97
C SER A 206 -11.00 -11.45 -20.65
N ILE A 207 -10.31 -10.88 -19.66
CA ILE A 207 -9.00 -11.42 -19.22
C ILE A 207 -9.11 -12.82 -18.62
N LEU A 208 -10.30 -13.24 -18.18
CA LEU A 208 -10.55 -14.61 -17.72
C LEU A 208 -10.64 -15.65 -18.85
N LYS A 209 -10.93 -15.26 -20.08
CA LYS A 209 -11.17 -16.20 -21.18
C LYS A 209 -10.02 -17.19 -21.46
N PRO A 210 -8.75 -16.79 -21.44
CA PRO A 210 -7.64 -17.74 -21.55
C PRO A 210 -7.61 -18.77 -20.42
N ILE A 211 -7.95 -18.38 -19.19
CA ILE A 211 -8.01 -19.27 -18.02
C ILE A 211 -9.17 -20.25 -18.18
N LEU A 212 -10.34 -19.75 -18.56
CA LEU A 212 -11.52 -20.59 -18.84
C LEU A 212 -11.24 -21.59 -19.98
N ALA A 213 -10.58 -21.14 -21.04
CA ALA A 213 -10.17 -22.02 -22.14
C ALA A 213 -9.23 -23.13 -21.67
N ALA A 214 -8.23 -22.81 -20.84
CA ALA A 214 -7.30 -23.79 -20.29
C ALA A 214 -8.02 -24.80 -19.39
N GLY A 215 -8.92 -24.33 -18.50
CA GLY A 215 -9.73 -25.20 -17.64
C GLY A 215 -10.63 -26.12 -18.46
N ALA A 216 -11.41 -25.58 -19.41
CA ALA A 216 -12.31 -26.36 -20.25
C ALA A 216 -11.57 -27.42 -21.11
N TYR A 217 -10.37 -27.10 -21.55
CA TYR A 217 -9.52 -28.06 -22.25
C TYR A 217 -9.01 -29.16 -21.30
N THR A 218 -8.49 -28.79 -20.13
CA THR A 218 -7.94 -29.74 -19.15
C THR A 218 -9.01 -30.70 -18.64
N ASP A 219 -10.22 -30.20 -18.42
CA ASP A 219 -11.35 -31.00 -17.93
C ASP A 219 -12.06 -31.77 -19.05
N GLY A 220 -11.57 -31.67 -20.30
CA GLY A 220 -12.13 -32.39 -21.47
C GLY A 220 -13.53 -31.90 -21.88
N ILE A 221 -13.93 -30.69 -21.45
CA ILE A 221 -15.25 -30.13 -21.78
C ILE A 221 -15.34 -29.80 -23.26
N ILE A 222 -14.24 -29.29 -23.85
CA ILE A 222 -14.20 -28.91 -25.25
C ILE A 222 -12.78 -29.09 -25.85
N SER A 223 -12.73 -29.58 -27.08
CA SER A 223 -11.48 -29.60 -27.89
C SER A 223 -11.17 -28.20 -28.43
N PRO A 224 -9.89 -27.79 -28.51
CA PRO A 224 -9.49 -26.53 -29.12
C PRO A 224 -9.93 -26.33 -30.55
N GLU A 225 -10.10 -27.42 -31.31
CA GLU A 225 -10.56 -27.44 -32.69
C GLU A 225 -12.07 -27.38 -32.87
N LYS A 226 -12.83 -27.56 -31.77
CA LYS A 226 -14.28 -27.50 -31.81
C LYS A 226 -14.74 -26.12 -32.26
N VAL A 227 -15.51 -26.11 -33.32
CA VAL A 227 -16.09 -24.90 -33.89
C VAL A 227 -17.47 -24.61 -33.27
N ILE A 228 -17.64 -23.39 -32.80
CA ILE A 228 -18.92 -22.80 -32.38
C ILE A 228 -19.20 -21.60 -33.28
N VAL A 229 -20.44 -21.44 -33.71
CA VAL A 229 -20.84 -20.33 -34.59
C VAL A 229 -21.43 -19.20 -33.74
N SER A 230 -20.74 -18.06 -33.73
CA SER A 230 -21.28 -16.84 -33.12
C SER A 230 -22.16 -16.09 -34.14
N THR A 231 -23.45 -16.04 -33.88
CA THR A 231 -24.42 -15.22 -34.63
C THR A 231 -24.53 -13.79 -34.08
N GLY A 232 -23.67 -13.44 -33.11
CA GLY A 232 -23.64 -12.14 -32.45
C GLY A 232 -24.29 -12.10 -31.06
N SER A 233 -25.00 -13.15 -30.67
CA SER A 233 -25.54 -13.28 -29.32
C SER A 233 -25.88 -14.72 -28.96
N ILE A 234 -25.98 -14.98 -27.64
CA ILE A 234 -26.51 -16.22 -27.08
C ILE A 234 -27.54 -15.89 -26.01
N SER A 235 -28.64 -16.64 -25.99
CA SER A 235 -29.69 -16.57 -24.96
C SER A 235 -29.52 -17.72 -23.98
N ILE A 236 -29.38 -17.40 -22.69
CA ILE A 236 -29.31 -18.39 -21.62
C ILE A 236 -30.60 -18.26 -20.78
N PRO A 237 -31.31 -19.38 -20.48
CA PRO A 237 -32.48 -19.35 -19.62
C PRO A 237 -32.15 -18.69 -18.28
N ASN A 238 -33.00 -17.77 -17.85
CA ASN A 238 -32.89 -17.17 -16.53
C ASN A 238 -33.58 -18.08 -15.50
N PRO A 239 -32.85 -18.64 -14.50
CA PRO A 239 -33.47 -19.54 -13.52
C PRO A 239 -34.57 -18.89 -12.67
N TYR A 240 -34.54 -17.56 -12.55
CA TYR A 240 -35.47 -16.78 -11.75
C TYR A 240 -36.66 -16.22 -12.55
N ASP A 241 -36.55 -16.15 -13.87
CA ASP A 241 -37.59 -15.70 -14.78
C ASP A 241 -37.46 -16.42 -16.14
N PRO A 242 -38.02 -17.64 -16.29
CA PRO A 242 -37.87 -18.45 -17.49
C PRO A 242 -38.44 -17.80 -18.75
N GLU A 243 -39.37 -16.86 -18.59
CA GLU A 243 -39.98 -16.13 -19.73
C GLU A 243 -39.09 -15.00 -20.26
N LYS A 244 -38.03 -14.62 -19.47
CA LYS A 244 -37.08 -13.57 -19.83
C LYS A 244 -35.64 -14.08 -19.82
N PRO A 245 -35.22 -14.77 -20.87
CA PRO A 245 -33.85 -15.26 -20.95
C PRO A 245 -32.84 -14.10 -20.90
N THR A 246 -31.67 -14.34 -20.29
CA THR A 246 -30.58 -13.40 -20.32
C THR A 246 -29.85 -13.50 -21.64
N VAL A 247 -29.71 -12.38 -22.35
CA VAL A 247 -29.03 -12.32 -23.66
C VAL A 247 -27.64 -11.75 -23.48
N PHE A 248 -26.64 -12.53 -23.85
CA PHE A 248 -25.23 -12.09 -23.89
C PHE A 248 -24.83 -11.85 -25.36
N LYS A 249 -24.12 -10.77 -25.63
CA LYS A 249 -23.80 -10.31 -26.97
C LYS A 249 -22.30 -10.28 -27.21
N ASP A 250 -21.88 -10.78 -28.36
CA ASP A 250 -20.60 -10.40 -28.93
C ASP A 250 -20.65 -8.95 -29.46
N TRP A 251 -19.53 -8.32 -29.62
CA TRP A 251 -19.43 -6.98 -30.22
C TRP A 251 -19.85 -6.93 -31.69
N LYS A 252 -19.89 -8.09 -32.36
CA LYS A 252 -20.53 -8.34 -33.67
C LYS A 252 -20.76 -9.84 -33.86
N ALA A 253 -21.46 -10.23 -34.92
CA ALA A 253 -21.49 -11.62 -35.36
C ALA A 253 -20.10 -12.03 -35.87
N LEU A 254 -19.47 -13.00 -35.21
CA LEU A 254 -18.09 -13.40 -35.46
C LEU A 254 -17.98 -14.64 -36.39
N GLY A 255 -19.10 -15.32 -36.61
CA GLY A 255 -19.14 -16.51 -37.46
C GLY A 255 -18.55 -17.75 -36.79
N ALA A 256 -18.00 -18.66 -37.59
CA ALA A 256 -17.41 -19.90 -37.12
C ALA A 256 -16.09 -19.67 -36.42
N MET A 257 -15.95 -20.12 -35.17
CA MET A 257 -14.80 -19.87 -34.30
C MET A 257 -14.38 -21.14 -33.58
N ASN A 258 -13.10 -21.43 -33.58
CA ASN A 258 -12.48 -22.39 -32.67
C ASN A 258 -11.95 -21.65 -31.40
N MET A 259 -11.41 -22.38 -30.43
CA MET A 259 -10.94 -21.81 -29.17
C MET A 259 -9.90 -20.70 -29.39
N ARG A 260 -8.94 -20.89 -30.29
CA ARG A 260 -7.90 -19.89 -30.59
C ARG A 260 -8.48 -18.59 -31.13
N SER A 261 -9.38 -18.68 -32.12
CA SER A 261 -10.03 -17.50 -32.68
C SER A 261 -11.00 -16.86 -31.70
N ALA A 262 -11.67 -17.64 -30.84
CA ALA A 262 -12.54 -17.12 -29.79
C ALA A 262 -11.79 -16.29 -28.74
N ILE A 263 -10.58 -16.72 -28.35
CA ILE A 263 -9.68 -15.91 -27.49
C ILE A 263 -9.25 -14.65 -28.24
N ALA A 264 -8.75 -14.79 -29.46
CA ALA A 264 -8.21 -13.68 -30.26
C ALA A 264 -9.24 -12.59 -30.56
N TYR A 265 -10.49 -12.95 -30.81
CA TYR A 265 -11.59 -12.02 -31.06
C TYR A 265 -12.44 -11.73 -29.83
N SER A 266 -12.09 -12.32 -28.67
CA SER A 266 -12.77 -12.13 -27.41
C SER A 266 -14.26 -12.44 -27.47
N SER A 267 -14.65 -13.58 -28.09
CA SER A 267 -16.06 -13.95 -28.25
C SER A 267 -16.72 -14.33 -26.90
N ASP A 268 -17.74 -13.58 -26.48
CA ASP A 268 -18.55 -13.94 -25.34
C ASP A 268 -19.44 -15.15 -25.66
N VAL A 269 -20.03 -15.21 -26.88
CA VAL A 269 -20.86 -16.33 -27.31
C VAL A 269 -20.14 -17.66 -27.19
N TYR A 270 -18.87 -17.74 -27.62
CA TYR A 270 -18.07 -18.96 -27.49
C TYR A 270 -17.93 -19.40 -26.04
N PHE A 271 -17.51 -18.48 -25.15
CA PHE A 271 -17.23 -18.76 -23.74
C PHE A 271 -18.47 -18.95 -22.88
N TYR A 272 -19.62 -18.42 -23.27
CA TYR A 272 -20.90 -18.75 -22.63
C TYR A 272 -21.51 -20.06 -23.13
N THR A 273 -20.98 -20.65 -24.21
CA THR A 273 -21.44 -21.93 -24.73
C THR A 273 -20.71 -23.11 -24.08
N ILE A 274 -19.50 -22.90 -23.64
CA ILE A 274 -18.67 -23.92 -22.97
C ILE A 274 -18.72 -23.79 -21.46
#